data_047f276f8336825d2d0bb4f0492960dc
#
_entry.id   047f276f8336825d2d0bb4f0492960dc
#
_cell.length_a   1.000
_cell.length_b   1.000
_cell.length_c   1.000
_cell.angle_alpha   90.00
_cell.angle_beta   90.00
_cell.angle_gamma   90.00
#
_symmetry.space_group_name_H-M   'P 1'
#
loop_
_entity.id
_entity.type
_entity.pdbx_description
1 polymer ?
#
loop_
_entity_poly.entity_id
_entity_poly.type
_entity_poly.pdbx_seq_one_letter_code
_entity_poly.pdbx_strand_id
1 'polypeptide(L)'
;IRRGNKYDGIIMDPPSYGRGPKGEIWKIEEKIFPFIELCTQILSDEPLFFLVNSYTTGLQPAVLTYMLETALVSKLGGHVEAQEIGLPVSSNGLILPCGASGRWTM
;
A
#
# COMPACT_ATOMS: atom_id res chain seq x y z
N ILE A 1 -9.44 7.05 12.58
CA ILE A 1 -10.82 7.41 12.26
C ILE A 1 -11.57 7.89 13.49
N ARG A 2 -11.43 7.20 14.61
CA ARG A 2 -12.12 7.57 15.85
C ARG A 2 -11.85 9.00 16.31
N ARG A 3 -10.65 9.51 16.07
CA ARG A 3 -10.25 10.85 16.53
C ARG A 3 -10.67 11.96 15.57
N GLY A 4 -11.20 11.61 14.40
CA GLY A 4 -11.56 12.59 13.39
C GLY A 4 -10.39 13.30 12.74
N ASN A 5 -9.15 12.86 13.02
CA ASN A 5 -7.97 13.46 12.40
C ASN A 5 -7.87 13.09 10.94
N LYS A 6 -7.34 14.02 10.14
CA LYS A 6 -7.08 13.80 8.71
C LYS A 6 -5.60 13.99 8.43
N TYR A 7 -5.11 13.34 7.39
CA TYR A 7 -3.70 13.31 7.06
C TYR A 7 -3.49 13.62 5.58
N ASP A 8 -2.41 14.33 5.29
CA ASP A 8 -2.04 14.68 3.92
C ASP A 8 -1.31 13.55 3.21
N GLY A 9 -0.71 12.64 3.95
CA GLY A 9 0.00 11.51 3.39
C GLY A 9 -0.12 10.29 4.28
N ILE A 10 -0.17 9.12 3.65
CA ILE A 10 -0.24 7.84 4.35
C ILE A 10 0.83 6.93 3.78
N ILE A 11 1.59 6.30 4.66
CA ILE A 11 2.54 5.23 4.31
C ILE A 11 2.04 3.97 4.99
N MET A 12 1.87 2.92 4.20
CA MET A 12 1.36 1.65 4.67
C MET A 12 2.36 0.54 4.36
N ASP A 13 2.72 -0.22 5.37
CA ASP A 13 3.68 -1.32 5.24
C ASP A 13 3.13 -2.53 6.02
N PRO A 14 1.98 -3.09 5.56
CA PRO A 14 1.31 -4.14 6.31
C PRO A 14 2.08 -5.47 6.26
N PRO A 15 2.01 -6.27 7.33
CA PRO A 15 2.63 -7.58 7.34
C PRO A 15 1.88 -8.55 6.43
N SER A 16 2.57 -9.60 5.98
CA SER A 16 1.94 -10.65 5.17
C SER A 16 0.92 -11.45 5.99
N TYR A 17 1.18 -11.63 7.29
CA TYR A 17 0.33 -12.40 8.18
C TYR A 17 0.49 -11.89 9.60
N GLY A 18 -0.58 -11.94 10.37
CA GLY A 18 -0.53 -11.56 11.77
C GLY A 18 -1.80 -11.96 12.51
N ARG A 19 -1.75 -11.88 13.84
CA ARG A 19 -2.91 -12.11 14.71
C ARG A 19 -3.11 -10.94 15.64
N GLY A 20 -4.36 -10.56 15.82
CA GLY A 20 -4.72 -9.53 16.78
C GLY A 20 -4.86 -10.09 18.19
N PRO A 21 -5.01 -9.21 19.18
CA PRO A 21 -5.12 -9.59 20.59
C PRO A 21 -6.35 -10.43 20.92
N LYS A 22 -7.37 -10.40 20.07
CA LYS A 22 -8.59 -11.18 20.26
C LYS A 22 -8.65 -12.42 19.36
N GLY A 23 -7.51 -12.82 18.77
CA GLY A 23 -7.44 -13.95 17.88
C GLY A 23 -7.80 -13.65 16.43
N GLU A 24 -8.06 -12.37 16.07
CA GLU A 24 -8.30 -11.99 14.68
C GLU A 24 -7.07 -12.33 13.84
N ILE A 25 -7.31 -12.79 12.62
CA ILE A 25 -6.24 -13.18 11.71
C ILE A 25 -6.14 -12.15 10.59
N TRP A 26 -4.93 -11.63 10.38
CA TRP A 26 -4.60 -10.78 9.25
C TRP A 26 -3.89 -11.62 8.18
N LYS A 27 -4.47 -11.63 6.99
CA LYS A 27 -3.82 -12.17 5.79
C LYS A 27 -3.88 -11.09 4.74
N ILE A 28 -2.71 -10.65 4.26
CA ILE A 28 -2.63 -9.50 3.38
C ILE A 28 -3.43 -9.69 2.09
N GLU A 29 -3.41 -10.89 1.51
CA GLU A 29 -4.12 -11.16 0.28
C GLU A 29 -5.64 -11.04 0.39
N GLU A 30 -6.18 -11.12 1.61
CA GLU A 30 -7.62 -11.01 1.86
C GLU A 30 -8.01 -9.63 2.39
N LYS A 31 -7.11 -8.96 3.10
CA LYS A 31 -7.43 -7.78 3.89
C LYS A 31 -6.89 -6.46 3.36
N ILE A 32 -5.91 -6.53 2.43
CA ILE A 32 -5.21 -5.30 2.05
C ILE A 32 -6.11 -4.30 1.33
N PHE A 33 -6.94 -4.73 0.39
CA PHE A 33 -7.79 -3.80 -0.34
C PHE A 33 -8.85 -3.13 0.54
N PRO A 34 -9.61 -3.88 1.37
CA PRO A 34 -10.52 -3.25 2.32
C PRO A 34 -9.80 -2.30 3.29
N PHE A 35 -8.56 -2.62 3.68
CA PHE A 35 -7.79 -1.77 4.57
C PHE A 35 -7.37 -0.48 3.87
N ILE A 36 -6.94 -0.56 2.60
CA ILE A 36 -6.63 0.64 1.81
C ILE A 36 -7.86 1.52 1.71
N GLU A 37 -9.02 0.96 1.38
CA GLU A 37 -10.26 1.72 1.30
C GLU A 37 -10.61 2.40 2.62
N LEU A 38 -10.43 1.69 3.73
CA LEU A 38 -10.67 2.26 5.05
C LEU A 38 -9.73 3.44 5.31
N CYS A 39 -8.47 3.31 4.98
CA CYS A 39 -7.47 4.35 5.22
C CYS A 39 -7.71 5.60 4.36
N THR A 40 -8.37 5.47 3.20
CA THR A 40 -8.68 6.66 2.39
C THR A 40 -9.62 7.62 3.12
N GLN A 41 -10.38 7.14 4.09
CA GLN A 41 -11.31 7.96 4.85
C GLN A 41 -10.61 8.97 5.76
N ILE A 42 -9.34 8.76 6.06
CA ILE A 42 -8.58 9.68 6.91
C ILE A 42 -7.65 10.59 6.11
N LEU A 43 -7.75 10.58 4.78
CA LEU A 43 -7.05 11.56 3.96
C LEU A 43 -7.73 12.92 4.07
N SER A 44 -6.91 13.98 4.07
CA SER A 44 -7.40 15.35 4.10
C SER A 44 -8.08 15.72 2.78
N ASP A 45 -8.64 16.94 2.71
CA ASP A 45 -9.28 17.44 1.49
C ASP A 45 -8.28 17.71 0.36
N GLU A 46 -7.01 17.94 0.71
CA GLU A 46 -5.93 18.16 -0.26
C GLU A 46 -4.79 17.17 0.03
N PRO A 47 -5.02 15.87 -0.21
CA PRO A 47 -4.01 14.87 0.12
C PRO A 47 -2.83 14.94 -0.86
N LEU A 48 -1.64 14.62 -0.35
CA LEU A 48 -0.40 14.66 -1.13
C LEU A 48 -0.02 13.31 -1.71
N PHE A 49 -0.10 12.25 -0.90
CA PHE A 49 0.32 10.93 -1.37
C PHE A 49 -0.30 9.80 -0.55
N PHE A 50 -0.26 8.61 -1.13
CA PHE A 50 -0.59 7.35 -0.45
C PHE A 50 0.41 6.30 -0.95
N LEU A 51 1.19 5.75 -0.06
CA LEU A 51 2.25 4.78 -0.38
C LEU A 51 1.95 3.44 0.29
N VAL A 52 1.98 2.37 -0.50
CA VAL A 52 1.78 1.01 0.00
C VAL A 52 2.99 0.18 -0.39
N ASN A 53 3.62 -0.45 0.57
CA ASN A 53 4.67 -1.43 0.35
C ASN A 53 4.17 -2.82 0.69
N SER A 54 4.59 -3.81 -0.07
CA SER A 54 4.27 -5.20 0.20
C SER A 54 5.48 -6.08 -0.07
N TYR A 55 5.73 -6.99 0.83
CA TYR A 55 6.82 -7.98 0.70
C TYR A 55 6.25 -9.38 0.50
N THR A 56 4.98 -9.49 0.17
CA THR A 56 4.27 -10.76 0.01
C THR A 56 4.32 -11.23 -1.44
N THR A 57 4.70 -12.48 -1.65
CA THR A 57 4.65 -13.11 -2.97
C THR A 57 3.21 -13.09 -3.48
N GLY A 58 3.02 -12.71 -4.74
CA GLY A 58 1.69 -12.64 -5.35
C GLY A 58 1.08 -11.25 -5.35
N LEU A 59 1.60 -10.31 -4.56
CA LEU A 59 1.18 -8.91 -4.61
C LEU A 59 2.17 -8.14 -5.48
N GLN A 60 2.04 -8.32 -6.77
CA GLN A 60 2.92 -7.70 -7.76
C GLN A 60 2.56 -6.22 -7.96
N PRO A 61 3.46 -5.43 -8.56
CA PRO A 61 3.19 -4.00 -8.77
C PRO A 61 1.86 -3.71 -9.46
N ALA A 62 1.49 -4.49 -10.47
CA ALA A 62 0.23 -4.27 -11.18
C ALA A 62 -0.99 -4.43 -10.26
N VAL A 63 -0.92 -5.34 -9.30
CA VAL A 63 -2.01 -5.54 -8.34
C VAL A 63 -2.16 -4.32 -7.44
N LEU A 64 -1.03 -3.77 -6.97
CA LEU A 64 -1.06 -2.54 -6.18
C LEU A 64 -1.61 -1.36 -6.99
N THR A 65 -1.25 -1.27 -8.27
CA THR A 65 -1.79 -0.26 -9.16
C THR A 65 -3.30 -0.35 -9.23
N TYR A 66 -3.85 -1.54 -9.45
CA TYR A 66 -5.30 -1.72 -9.56
C TYR A 66 -6.02 -1.31 -8.27
N MET A 67 -5.46 -1.67 -7.12
CA MET A 67 -6.07 -1.30 -5.84
C MET A 67 -6.08 0.20 -5.61
N LEU A 68 -4.96 0.88 -5.89
CA LEU A 68 -4.86 2.32 -5.71
C LEU A 68 -5.69 3.08 -6.75
N GLU A 69 -5.75 2.60 -7.99
CA GLU A 69 -6.63 3.18 -9.01
C GLU A 69 -8.09 3.12 -8.56
N THR A 70 -8.52 1.97 -8.07
CA THR A 70 -9.90 1.78 -7.64
C THR A 70 -10.23 2.58 -6.39
N ALA A 71 -9.32 2.61 -5.42
CA ALA A 71 -9.59 3.26 -4.14
C ALA A 71 -9.43 4.78 -4.18
N LEU A 72 -8.51 5.30 -5.01
CA LEU A 72 -8.11 6.69 -4.96
C LEU A 72 -8.35 7.45 -6.28
N VAL A 73 -7.83 6.94 -7.40
CA VAL A 73 -7.93 7.68 -8.67
C VAL A 73 -9.38 7.87 -9.09
N SER A 74 -10.20 6.85 -8.92
CA SER A 74 -11.61 6.91 -9.29
C SER A 74 -12.40 7.96 -8.50
N LYS A 75 -11.92 8.32 -7.31
CA LYS A 75 -12.62 9.26 -6.42
C LYS A 75 -11.95 10.63 -6.39
N LEU A 76 -10.62 10.67 -6.45
CA LEU A 76 -9.84 11.88 -6.19
C LEU A 76 -9.00 12.33 -7.40
N GLY A 77 -8.88 11.49 -8.43
CA GLY A 77 -7.94 11.73 -9.53
C GLY A 77 -6.51 11.42 -9.11
N GLY A 78 -5.55 12.00 -9.79
CA GLY A 78 -4.15 11.81 -9.50
C GLY A 78 -3.52 10.69 -10.32
N HIS A 79 -2.35 10.25 -9.89
CA HIS A 79 -1.54 9.25 -10.59
C HIS A 79 -1.13 8.13 -9.66
N VAL A 80 -1.02 6.92 -10.23
CA VAL A 80 -0.47 5.76 -9.52
C VAL A 80 0.76 5.26 -10.27
N GLU A 81 1.83 5.04 -9.52
CA GLU A 81 3.01 4.35 -10.01
C GLU A 81 3.31 3.19 -9.08
N ALA A 82 3.68 2.06 -9.66
CA ALA A 82 4.05 0.89 -8.87
C ALA A 82 5.28 0.25 -9.48
N GLN A 83 6.15 -0.31 -8.62
CA GLN A 83 7.39 -0.91 -9.06
C GLN A 83 7.82 -1.99 -8.08
N GLU A 84 8.69 -2.88 -8.55
CA GLU A 84 9.30 -3.88 -7.71
C GLU A 84 10.36 -3.24 -6.83
N ILE A 85 10.41 -3.66 -5.56
CA ILE A 85 11.44 -3.24 -4.62
C ILE A 85 12.48 -4.35 -4.58
N GLY A 86 13.76 -3.98 -4.61
CA GLY A 86 14.84 -4.92 -4.50
C GLY A 86 16.02 -4.37 -3.74
N LEU A 87 16.87 -5.29 -3.28
CA LEU A 87 18.12 -4.95 -2.61
C LEU A 87 19.27 -5.15 -3.58
N PRO A 88 20.17 -4.17 -3.72
CA PRO A 88 21.33 -4.36 -4.61
C PRO A 88 22.26 -5.45 -4.07
N VAL A 89 22.68 -6.34 -4.95
CA VAL A 89 23.62 -7.41 -4.61
C VAL A 89 25.01 -6.95 -4.99
N SER A 90 25.87 -6.73 -4.00
CA SER A 90 27.20 -6.15 -4.21
C SER A 90 28.14 -7.03 -5.03
N SER A 91 27.94 -8.36 -5.00
CA SER A 91 28.85 -9.30 -5.67
C SER A 91 28.64 -9.40 -7.17
N ASN A 92 27.46 -9.06 -7.70
CA ASN A 92 27.17 -9.25 -9.13
C ASN A 92 26.42 -8.08 -9.77
N GLY A 93 26.12 -7.02 -9.02
CA GLY A 93 25.41 -5.86 -9.54
C GLY A 93 23.93 -6.07 -9.85
N LEU A 94 23.38 -7.23 -9.53
CA LEU A 94 21.98 -7.52 -9.74
C LEU A 94 21.13 -7.05 -8.57
N ILE A 95 19.81 -7.13 -8.71
CA ILE A 95 18.87 -6.75 -7.68
C ILE A 95 18.20 -7.99 -7.12
N LEU A 96 18.22 -8.15 -5.80
CA LEU A 96 17.46 -9.20 -5.12
C LEU A 96 16.03 -8.71 -4.91
N PRO A 97 15.04 -9.26 -5.61
CA PRO A 97 13.66 -8.83 -5.44
C PRO A 97 13.16 -9.13 -4.02
N CYS A 98 12.52 -8.16 -3.37
CA CYS A 98 12.00 -8.37 -2.02
C CYS A 98 10.56 -7.90 -1.84
N GLY A 99 9.96 -7.22 -2.81
CA GLY A 99 8.59 -6.79 -2.68
C GLY A 99 8.16 -5.84 -3.78
N ALA A 100 7.07 -5.13 -3.54
CA ALA A 100 6.52 -4.17 -4.48
C ALA A 100 6.07 -2.92 -3.73
N SER A 101 6.10 -1.78 -4.42
CA SER A 101 5.66 -0.51 -3.87
C SER A 101 4.68 0.13 -4.85
N GLY A 102 3.53 0.58 -4.32
CA GLY A 102 2.57 1.36 -5.08
C GLY A 102 2.44 2.75 -4.46
N ARG A 103 2.44 3.78 -5.29
CA ARG A 103 2.35 5.16 -4.84
C ARG A 103 1.31 5.92 -5.64
N TRP A 104 0.40 6.53 -4.90
CA TRP A 104 -0.56 7.48 -5.46
C TRP A 104 -0.13 8.90 -5.10
N THR A 105 -0.20 9.81 -6.08
CA THR A 105 0.03 11.25 -5.87
C THR A 105 -0.98 12.04 -6.69
N MET A 106 -1.23 13.26 -6.27
CA MET A 106 -2.04 14.18 -7.08
C MET A 106 -1.30 14.68 -8.32
#